data_59cf16a6952e1bbceb7b7b483ae38993
#
_entry.id   59cf16a6952e1bbceb7b7b483ae38993
#
_cell.length_a   1.000
_cell.length_b   1.000
_cell.length_c   1.000
_cell.angle_alpha   90.00
_cell.angle_beta   90.00
_cell.angle_gamma   90.00
#
_symmetry.space_group_name_H-M   'P 1'
#
loop_
_entity.id
_entity.type
_entity.pdbx_description
1 polymer ?
#
loop_
_entity_poly.entity_id
_entity_poly.type
_entity_poly.pdbx_seq_one_letter_code
_entity_poly.pdbx_strand_id
1 'polypeptide(L)'
;MNTSKKILIVDDEPDILEFLSYNFRKKGFHVDTAINGVDGIKKAESELPQLIISDILMPELDGIEMCKAIREIPQLKLTPFLFLTAVNDDYKVLYAMLSGADQYVSKPIKFDYLFVMVNQLIEDKKCRVNNILTQ
;
A
#
# COMPACT_ATOMS: atom_id res chain seq x y z
N MET A 1 5.87 -20.35 -14.62
CA MET A 1 6.73 -19.48 -13.91
C MET A 1 6.03 -18.70 -12.86
N ASN A 2 6.48 -18.83 -11.66
CA ASN A 2 5.78 -18.30 -10.54
C ASN A 2 6.29 -16.90 -10.22
N THR A 3 5.52 -15.91 -10.59
CA THR A 3 5.81 -14.54 -10.14
C THR A 3 5.08 -14.33 -8.84
N SER A 4 5.77 -14.47 -7.73
CA SER A 4 5.16 -14.15 -6.45
C SER A 4 4.86 -12.66 -6.41
N LYS A 5 3.65 -12.33 -5.97
CA LYS A 5 3.24 -10.95 -5.77
C LYS A 5 3.97 -10.38 -4.56
N LYS A 6 4.57 -9.22 -4.73
CA LYS A 6 5.33 -8.55 -3.69
C LYS A 6 4.56 -7.34 -3.19
N ILE A 7 4.33 -7.26 -1.88
CA ILE A 7 3.66 -6.10 -1.27
C ILE A 7 4.52 -5.53 -0.15
N LEU A 8 4.38 -4.23 0.07
CA LEU A 8 5.00 -3.52 1.18
C LEU A 8 3.90 -3.05 2.13
N ILE A 9 4.05 -3.33 3.41
CA ILE A 9 3.10 -2.91 4.45
C ILE A 9 3.81 -1.98 5.41
N VAL A 10 3.29 -0.78 5.59
CA VAL A 10 3.88 0.25 6.44
C VAL A 10 2.90 0.62 7.56
N ASP A 11 3.28 0.35 8.78
CA ASP A 11 2.45 0.63 9.96
C ASP A 11 3.36 0.65 11.19
N ASP A 12 3.12 1.57 12.12
CA ASP A 12 3.91 1.64 13.35
C ASP A 12 3.42 0.71 14.45
N GLU A 13 2.30 0.01 14.21
CA GLU A 13 1.75 -0.96 15.16
C GLU A 13 2.27 -2.36 14.83
N PRO A 14 3.13 -2.95 15.70
CA PRO A 14 3.70 -4.28 15.42
C PRO A 14 2.65 -5.38 15.21
N ASP A 15 1.56 -5.31 15.98
CA ASP A 15 0.49 -6.32 15.88
C ASP A 15 -0.17 -6.32 14.50
N ILE A 16 -0.37 -5.14 13.92
CA ILE A 16 -0.94 -5.01 12.58
C ILE A 16 0.03 -5.58 11.54
N LEU A 17 1.30 -5.23 11.64
CA LEU A 17 2.33 -5.75 10.73
C LEU A 17 2.39 -7.27 10.79
N GLU A 18 2.38 -7.85 11.99
CA GLU A 18 2.44 -9.29 12.16
C GLU A 18 1.20 -9.96 11.59
N PHE A 19 0.02 -9.45 11.92
CA PHE A 19 -1.25 -10.01 11.44
C PHE A 19 -1.32 -10.02 9.92
N LEU A 20 -1.03 -8.88 9.30
CA LEU A 20 -1.13 -8.76 7.84
C LEU A 20 -0.05 -9.57 7.14
N SER A 21 1.18 -9.52 7.65
CA SER A 21 2.29 -10.26 7.05
C SER A 21 2.01 -11.75 7.05
N TYR A 22 1.55 -12.28 8.18
CA TYR A 22 1.23 -13.70 8.29
C TYR A 22 0.16 -14.11 7.28
N ASN A 23 -0.92 -13.35 7.23
CA ASN A 23 -2.05 -13.70 6.36
C ASN A 23 -1.72 -13.57 4.88
N PHE A 24 -1.00 -12.52 4.48
CA PHE A 24 -0.60 -12.38 3.07
C PHE A 24 0.42 -13.42 2.66
N ARG A 25 1.38 -13.75 3.54
CA ARG A 25 2.34 -14.81 3.24
C ARG A 25 1.67 -16.15 3.04
N LYS A 26 0.64 -16.45 3.84
CA LYS A 26 -0.16 -17.67 3.67
C LYS A 26 -0.84 -17.73 2.30
N LYS A 27 -1.14 -16.58 1.73
CA LYS A 27 -1.75 -16.50 0.39
C LYS A 27 -0.71 -16.48 -0.73
N GLY A 28 0.56 -16.66 -0.39
CA GLY A 28 1.63 -16.73 -1.39
C GLY A 28 2.30 -15.41 -1.72
N PHE A 29 1.99 -14.34 -0.99
CA PHE A 29 2.62 -13.04 -1.21
C PHE A 29 4.00 -12.99 -0.58
N HIS A 30 4.91 -12.29 -1.24
CA HIS A 30 6.16 -11.86 -0.62
C HIS A 30 5.88 -10.52 0.07
N VAL A 31 6.16 -10.44 1.36
CA VAL A 31 5.81 -9.26 2.17
C VAL A 31 7.05 -8.62 2.77
N ASP A 32 7.22 -7.32 2.49
CA ASP A 32 8.18 -6.48 3.20
C ASP A 32 7.40 -5.56 4.14
N THR A 33 8.01 -5.17 5.25
CA THR A 33 7.37 -4.29 6.22
C THR A 33 8.24 -3.09 6.54
N ALA A 34 7.60 -2.00 6.95
CA ALA A 34 8.27 -0.80 7.44
C ALA A 34 7.46 -0.22 8.58
N ILE A 35 8.11 0.51 9.48
CA ILE A 35 7.44 1.03 10.69
C ILE A 35 7.16 2.53 10.63
N ASN A 36 7.62 3.20 9.59
CA ASN A 36 7.35 4.62 9.38
C ASN A 36 7.51 4.96 7.90
N GLY A 37 7.16 6.19 7.53
CA GLY A 37 7.19 6.62 6.14
C GLY A 37 8.58 6.70 5.54
N VAL A 38 9.59 7.05 6.32
CA VAL A 38 10.97 7.13 5.84
C VAL A 38 11.48 5.76 5.42
N ASP A 39 11.30 4.77 6.31
CA ASP A 39 11.68 3.38 6.02
C ASP A 39 10.83 2.82 4.88
N GLY A 40 9.55 3.20 4.84
CA GLY A 40 8.65 2.78 3.76
C GLY A 40 9.11 3.23 2.39
N ILE A 41 9.55 4.49 2.26
CA ILE A 41 10.08 4.99 0.99
C ILE A 41 11.32 4.22 0.57
N LYS A 42 12.24 4.01 1.50
CA LYS A 42 13.48 3.27 1.21
C LYS A 42 13.18 1.87 0.70
N LYS A 43 12.28 1.17 1.36
CA LYS A 43 11.92 -0.19 0.96
C LYS A 43 11.16 -0.22 -0.35
N ALA A 44 10.28 0.75 -0.58
CA ALA A 44 9.58 0.84 -1.85
C ALA A 44 10.55 1.02 -3.01
N GLU A 45 11.56 1.86 -2.84
CA GLU A 45 12.57 2.09 -3.87
C GLU A 45 13.43 0.85 -4.14
N SER A 46 13.82 0.13 -3.08
CA SER A 46 14.69 -1.02 -3.23
C SER A 46 13.96 -2.27 -3.69
N GLU A 47 12.72 -2.47 -3.24
CA GLU A 47 11.98 -3.71 -3.48
C GLU A 47 10.99 -3.62 -4.63
N LEU A 48 10.59 -2.43 -5.03
CA LEU A 48 9.62 -2.17 -6.11
C LEU A 48 8.38 -3.05 -5.99
N PRO A 49 7.62 -2.90 -4.89
CA PRO A 49 6.44 -3.75 -4.66
C PRO A 49 5.35 -3.51 -5.70
N GLN A 50 4.47 -4.48 -5.85
CA GLN A 50 3.31 -4.36 -6.73
C GLN A 50 2.16 -3.59 -6.10
N LEU A 51 2.20 -3.42 -4.77
CA LEU A 51 1.19 -2.67 -4.04
C LEU A 51 1.75 -2.27 -2.68
N ILE A 52 1.34 -1.11 -2.20
CA ILE A 52 1.74 -0.60 -0.89
C ILE A 52 0.50 -0.41 -0.04
N ILE A 53 0.55 -0.94 1.19
CA ILE A 53 -0.47 -0.73 2.21
C ILE A 53 0.17 0.11 3.30
N SER A 54 -0.48 1.19 3.73
CA SER A 54 0.06 2.08 4.75
C SER A 54 -1.01 2.62 5.69
N ASP A 55 -0.66 2.80 6.95
CA ASP A 55 -1.45 3.62 7.86
C ASP A 55 -1.30 5.09 7.46
N ILE A 56 -2.28 5.91 7.83
CA ILE A 56 -2.21 7.36 7.60
C ILE A 56 -1.35 8.01 8.67
N LEU A 57 -1.63 7.71 9.94
CA LEU A 57 -0.94 8.37 11.06
C LEU A 57 0.23 7.52 11.55
N MET A 58 1.44 8.01 11.33
CA MET A 58 2.67 7.36 11.77
C MET A 58 3.65 8.42 12.25
N PRO A 59 4.59 8.07 13.16
CA PRO A 59 5.59 9.03 13.61
C PRO A 59 6.57 9.39 12.48
N GLU A 60 7.22 10.52 12.62
CA GLU A 60 8.20 11.09 11.70
C GLU A 60 7.55 11.51 10.39
N LEU A 61 7.45 10.62 9.42
CA LEU A 61 6.80 10.90 8.14
C LEU A 61 5.52 10.06 8.06
N ASP A 62 4.36 10.72 7.99
CA ASP A 62 3.08 10.02 7.95
C ASP A 62 2.79 9.41 6.57
N GLY A 63 1.69 8.65 6.50
CA GLY A 63 1.33 7.94 5.28
C GLY A 63 1.00 8.86 4.10
N ILE A 64 0.42 10.03 4.37
CA ILE A 64 0.09 10.99 3.31
C ILE A 64 1.37 11.54 2.68
N GLU A 65 2.32 11.96 3.50
CA GLU A 65 3.61 12.46 3.01
C GLU A 65 4.38 11.36 2.28
N MET A 66 4.33 10.13 2.79
CA MET A 66 4.95 8.99 2.13
C MET A 66 4.33 8.74 0.75
N CYS A 67 3.01 8.78 0.66
CA CYS A 67 2.32 8.57 -0.61
C CYS A 67 2.72 9.63 -1.64
N LYS A 68 2.75 10.90 -1.23
CA LYS A 68 3.20 11.98 -2.10
C LYS A 68 4.60 11.75 -2.62
N ALA A 69 5.52 11.37 -1.73
CA ALA A 69 6.92 11.12 -2.11
C ALA A 69 7.02 9.95 -3.09
N ILE A 70 6.27 8.88 -2.84
CA ILE A 70 6.27 7.70 -3.71
C ILE A 70 5.75 8.05 -5.11
N ARG A 71 4.74 8.91 -5.22
CA ARG A 71 4.20 9.32 -6.51
C ARG A 71 5.20 10.14 -7.34
N GLU A 72 6.23 10.70 -6.71
CA GLU A 72 7.29 11.42 -7.41
C GLU A 72 8.41 10.50 -7.91
N ILE A 73 8.41 9.22 -7.51
CA ILE A 73 9.42 8.25 -7.93
C ILE A 73 8.93 7.57 -9.22
N PRO A 74 9.63 7.72 -10.35
CA PRO A 74 9.12 7.22 -11.64
C PRO A 74 8.74 5.75 -11.64
N GLN A 75 9.54 4.88 -10.99
CA GLN A 75 9.28 3.45 -10.95
C GLN A 75 8.06 3.08 -10.11
N LEU A 76 7.60 4.00 -9.25
CA LEU A 76 6.50 3.76 -8.31
C LEU A 76 5.28 4.63 -8.60
N LYS A 77 5.34 5.43 -9.65
CA LYS A 77 4.29 6.41 -9.96
C LYS A 77 2.91 5.79 -10.13
N LEU A 78 2.83 4.59 -10.64
CA LEU A 78 1.57 3.88 -10.88
C LEU A 78 1.33 2.74 -9.91
N THR A 79 2.20 2.55 -8.92
CA THR A 79 2.05 1.47 -7.95
C THR A 79 0.78 1.70 -7.12
N PRO A 80 -0.13 0.72 -7.05
CA PRO A 80 -1.32 0.86 -6.23
C PRO A 80 -0.98 1.16 -4.77
N PHE A 81 -1.69 2.11 -4.17
CA PHE A 81 -1.46 2.55 -2.80
C PHE A 81 -2.78 2.52 -2.05
N LEU A 82 -2.83 1.77 -0.95
CA LEU A 82 -4.02 1.58 -0.14
C LEU A 82 -3.74 2.01 1.29
N PHE A 83 -4.58 2.90 1.83
CA PHE A 83 -4.48 3.28 3.22
C PHE A 83 -5.33 2.38 4.12
N LEU A 84 -4.76 1.98 5.26
CA LEU A 84 -5.50 1.38 6.37
C LEU A 84 -5.54 2.42 7.48
N THR A 85 -6.73 2.74 7.97
CA THR A 85 -6.82 3.84 8.92
C THR A 85 -7.91 3.67 9.97
N ALA A 86 -7.60 4.09 11.20
CA ALA A 86 -8.58 4.29 12.26
C ALA A 86 -9.09 5.73 12.28
N VAL A 87 -8.63 6.58 11.36
CA VAL A 87 -8.98 8.00 11.34
C VAL A 87 -10.45 8.16 10.97
N ASN A 88 -11.17 8.96 11.79
CA ASN A 88 -12.57 9.30 11.56
C ASN A 88 -12.75 10.72 11.04
N ASP A 89 -11.66 11.39 10.72
CA ASP A 89 -11.67 12.77 10.25
C ASP A 89 -11.82 12.76 8.72
N ASP A 90 -12.94 13.23 8.22
CA ASP A 90 -13.24 13.24 6.79
C ASP A 90 -12.22 14.06 6.01
N TYR A 91 -11.71 15.15 6.56
CA TYR A 91 -10.69 15.96 5.90
C TYR A 91 -9.37 15.20 5.76
N LYS A 92 -9.01 14.43 6.79
CA LYS A 92 -7.80 13.64 6.76
C LYS A 92 -7.88 12.55 5.68
N VAL A 93 -9.02 11.88 5.61
CA VAL A 93 -9.27 10.87 4.57
C VAL A 93 -9.23 11.50 3.18
N LEU A 94 -9.84 12.67 3.03
CA LEU A 94 -9.80 13.38 1.74
C LEU A 94 -8.37 13.72 1.34
N TYR A 95 -7.57 14.27 2.25
CA TYR A 95 -6.17 14.57 1.94
C TYR A 95 -5.38 13.33 1.59
N ALA A 96 -5.66 12.23 2.29
CA ALA A 96 -5.02 10.94 1.98
C ALA A 96 -5.31 10.52 0.55
N MET A 97 -6.56 10.61 0.13
CA MET A 97 -6.93 10.24 -1.24
C MET A 97 -6.36 11.20 -2.27
N LEU A 98 -6.33 12.50 -1.96
CA LEU A 98 -5.76 13.50 -2.85
C LEU A 98 -4.24 13.39 -2.98
N SER A 99 -3.58 12.70 -2.05
CA SER A 99 -2.13 12.48 -2.14
C SER A 99 -1.74 11.49 -3.23
N GLY A 100 -2.70 10.83 -3.85
CA GLY A 100 -2.46 9.88 -4.93
C GLY A 100 -2.77 8.44 -4.57
N ALA A 101 -3.44 8.20 -3.44
CA ALA A 101 -3.86 6.85 -3.05
C ALA A 101 -5.00 6.37 -3.92
N ASP A 102 -5.10 5.05 -4.07
CA ASP A 102 -6.15 4.43 -4.88
C ASP A 102 -7.37 4.04 -4.06
N GLN A 103 -7.17 3.66 -2.80
CA GLN A 103 -8.25 3.22 -1.92
C GLN A 103 -7.88 3.42 -0.47
N TYR A 104 -8.89 3.34 0.41
CA TYR A 104 -8.65 3.25 1.83
C TYR A 104 -9.61 2.23 2.46
N VAL A 105 -9.17 1.62 3.56
CA VAL A 105 -9.96 0.66 4.33
C VAL A 105 -9.89 1.06 5.79
N SER A 106 -11.05 1.12 6.45
CA SER A 106 -11.11 1.48 7.87
C SER A 106 -10.74 0.30 8.76
N LYS A 107 -10.00 0.58 9.81
CA LYS A 107 -9.80 -0.40 10.89
C LYS A 107 -11.08 -0.50 11.73
N PRO A 108 -11.44 -1.66 12.30
CA PRO A 108 -10.70 -2.93 12.31
C PRO A 108 -10.74 -3.65 10.97
N ILE A 109 -9.65 -4.36 10.68
CA ILE A 109 -9.44 -4.96 9.37
C ILE A 109 -10.05 -6.35 9.32
N LYS A 110 -10.86 -6.58 8.26
CA LYS A 110 -11.28 -7.92 7.88
C LYS A 110 -10.39 -8.37 6.75
N PHE A 111 -9.56 -9.37 7.02
CA PHE A 111 -8.52 -9.76 6.06
C PHE A 111 -9.11 -10.20 4.72
N ASP A 112 -10.18 -10.96 4.71
CA ASP A 112 -10.77 -11.45 3.46
C ASP A 112 -11.18 -10.30 2.54
N TYR A 113 -11.76 -9.24 3.11
CA TYR A 113 -12.14 -8.05 2.37
C TYR A 113 -10.89 -7.34 1.82
N LEU A 114 -9.89 -7.16 2.66
CA LEU A 114 -8.64 -6.52 2.25
C LEU A 114 -7.95 -7.32 1.15
N PHE A 115 -7.92 -8.63 1.28
CA PHE A 115 -7.30 -9.52 0.30
C PHE A 115 -7.94 -9.37 -1.09
N VAL A 116 -9.27 -9.35 -1.14
CA VAL A 116 -9.99 -9.14 -2.41
C VAL A 116 -9.65 -7.78 -3.00
N MET A 117 -9.64 -6.73 -2.17
CA MET A 117 -9.34 -5.38 -2.64
C MET A 117 -7.90 -5.27 -3.17
N VAL A 118 -6.94 -5.87 -2.47
CA VAL A 118 -5.53 -5.87 -2.90
C VAL A 118 -5.39 -6.52 -4.29
N ASN A 119 -5.98 -7.69 -4.48
CA ASN A 119 -5.94 -8.36 -5.77
C ASN A 119 -6.60 -7.54 -6.86
N GLN A 120 -7.72 -6.90 -6.56
CA GLN A 120 -8.41 -6.05 -7.53
C GLN A 120 -7.55 -4.87 -7.95
N LEU A 121 -6.89 -4.21 -7.00
CA LEU A 121 -6.01 -3.08 -7.31
C LEU A 121 -4.82 -3.50 -8.18
N ILE A 122 -4.24 -4.66 -7.91
CA ILE A 122 -3.13 -5.17 -8.72
C ILE A 122 -3.60 -5.46 -10.15
N GLU A 123 -4.77 -6.08 -10.30
CA GLU A 123 -5.31 -6.37 -11.62
C GLU A 123 -5.69 -5.09 -12.37
N ASP A 124 -6.27 -4.11 -11.69
CA ASP A 124 -6.63 -2.83 -12.31
C ASP A 124 -5.40 -2.11 -12.83
N LYS A 125 -4.31 -2.14 -12.10
CA LYS A 125 -3.05 -1.56 -12.57
C LYS A 125 -2.55 -2.25 -13.83
N LYS A 126 -2.59 -3.58 -13.87
CA LYS A 126 -2.18 -4.34 -15.05
C LYS A 126 -2.99 -3.95 -16.28
N CYS A 127 -4.30 -3.81 -16.14
CA CYS A 127 -5.16 -3.39 -17.23
C CYS A 127 -4.81 -1.97 -17.72
N ARG A 128 -4.57 -1.04 -16.81
CA ARG A 128 -4.21 0.33 -17.18
C ARG A 128 -2.89 0.39 -17.92
N VAL A 129 -1.88 -0.35 -17.45
CA VAL A 129 -0.57 -0.41 -18.10
C VAL A 129 -0.70 -1.00 -19.51
N ASN A 130 -1.45 -2.09 -19.66
CA ASN A 130 -1.68 -2.70 -20.95
C ASN A 130 -2.37 -1.75 -21.93
N ASN A 131 -3.37 -1.00 -21.46
CA ASN A 131 -4.06 -0.02 -22.30
C ASN A 131 -3.12 1.09 -22.77
N ILE A 132 -2.23 1.55 -21.91
CA ILE A 132 -1.23 2.55 -22.29
C ILE A 132 -0.29 2.01 -23.35
N LEU A 133 0.17 0.77 -23.20
CA LEU A 133 1.11 0.16 -24.14
C LEU A 133 0.49 -0.18 -25.50
N THR A 134 -0.82 -0.33 -25.56
CA THR A 134 -1.52 -0.69 -26.80
C THR A 134 -2.06 0.52 -27.57
N GLN A 135 -1.91 1.71 -27.02
CA GLN A 135 -2.31 2.95 -27.72
C GLN A 135 -1.19 3.54 -28.61
#